data_e0efadd5ab86775d15b3b5bca137ba32
#
_entry.id   e0efadd5ab86775d15b3b5bca137ba32
#
_cell.length_a   1.000
_cell.length_b   1.000
_cell.length_c   1.000
_cell.angle_alpha   90.00
_cell.angle_beta   90.00
_cell.angle_gamma   90.00
#
_symmetry.space_group_name_H-M   'P 1'
#
loop_
_entity.id
_entity.type
_entity.pdbx_description
1 polymer ?
#
loop_
_entity_poly.entity_id
_entity_poly.type
_entity_poly.pdbx_seq_one_letter_code
_entity_poly.pdbx_strand_id
1 'polypeptide(L)'
;MKKNCNLVRKRYFLFFLFLVFSMQFSQRVYSQEMKLSFNLKNATLKDVINEIKRISVYDFVYSDPQLTSFKQRDVSFTNATIQQVMEDCLKDTKLTYAINGNTIVFKLKATQEKEQELKYISGVVTDQAGNPLPGATLLIK
;
A
#
# COMPACT_ATOMS: atom_id res chain seq x y z
N MET A 1 -15.60 57.68 -34.67
CA MET A 1 -15.25 56.24 -34.64
C MET A 1 -14.64 55.79 -33.30
N LYS A 2 -15.23 56.12 -32.13
CA LYS A 2 -14.69 55.74 -30.80
C LYS A 2 -15.60 54.81 -29.97
N LYS A 3 -16.78 54.41 -30.49
CA LYS A 3 -17.77 53.61 -29.72
C LYS A 3 -17.51 52.07 -29.71
N ASN A 4 -16.75 51.50 -30.64
CA ASN A 4 -16.63 50.05 -30.77
C ASN A 4 -15.50 49.49 -29.91
N CYS A 5 -14.52 50.28 -29.49
CA CYS A 5 -13.37 49.79 -28.68
C CYS A 5 -13.81 49.36 -27.27
N ASN A 6 -14.79 50.01 -26.67
CA ASN A 6 -15.29 49.66 -25.33
C ASN A 6 -16.15 48.37 -25.32
N LEU A 7 -16.83 48.06 -26.41
CA LEU A 7 -17.62 46.82 -26.52
C LEU A 7 -16.72 45.62 -26.67
N VAL A 8 -15.67 45.73 -27.46
CA VAL A 8 -14.69 44.67 -27.66
C VAL A 8 -13.93 44.40 -26.34
N ARG A 9 -13.48 45.44 -25.64
CA ARG A 9 -12.81 45.32 -24.34
C ARG A 9 -13.71 44.70 -23.26
N LYS A 10 -15.02 45.03 -23.25
CA LYS A 10 -16.00 44.38 -22.35
C LYS A 10 -16.22 42.91 -22.68
N ARG A 11 -16.21 42.50 -23.97
CA ARG A 11 -16.33 41.09 -24.37
C ARG A 11 -15.10 40.28 -23.95
N TYR A 12 -13.90 40.79 -24.12
CA TYR A 12 -12.68 40.13 -23.65
C TYR A 12 -12.61 40.07 -22.12
N PHE A 13 -13.07 41.08 -21.44
CA PHE A 13 -13.14 41.08 -19.96
C PHE A 13 -14.15 40.06 -19.45
N LEU A 14 -15.31 39.92 -20.06
CA LEU A 14 -16.30 38.87 -19.74
C LEU A 14 -15.78 37.49 -20.04
N PHE A 15 -15.07 37.31 -21.16
CA PHE A 15 -14.47 36.05 -21.54
C PHE A 15 -13.33 35.64 -20.56
N PHE A 16 -12.53 36.62 -20.17
CA PHE A 16 -11.47 36.40 -19.17
C PHE A 16 -12.08 36.07 -17.80
N LEU A 17 -13.12 36.75 -17.38
CA LEU A 17 -13.86 36.46 -16.14
C LEU A 17 -14.47 35.06 -16.17
N PHE A 18 -15.01 34.62 -17.29
CA PHE A 18 -15.54 33.27 -17.49
C PHE A 18 -14.43 32.21 -17.45
N LEU A 19 -13.26 32.50 -18.01
CA LEU A 19 -12.10 31.61 -18.01
C LEU A 19 -11.51 31.46 -16.60
N VAL A 20 -11.46 32.55 -15.83
CA VAL A 20 -11.04 32.50 -14.42
C VAL A 20 -12.06 31.75 -13.56
N PHE A 21 -13.36 31.92 -13.83
CA PHE A 21 -14.41 31.21 -13.12
C PHE A 21 -14.43 29.72 -13.42
N SER A 22 -14.07 29.30 -14.64
CA SER A 22 -13.97 27.88 -14.99
C SER A 22 -12.78 27.16 -14.34
N MET A 23 -11.71 27.85 -13.95
CA MET A 23 -10.59 27.29 -13.20
C MET A 23 -10.90 26.96 -11.73
N GLN A 24 -12.00 27.50 -11.19
CA GLN A 24 -12.41 27.25 -9.80
C GLN A 24 -13.08 25.89 -9.62
N PHE A 25 -13.46 25.19 -10.70
CA PHE A 25 -14.12 23.90 -10.66
C PHE A 25 -13.16 22.70 -10.62
N SER A 26 -11.94 22.87 -10.14
CA SER A 26 -11.11 21.73 -9.71
C SER A 26 -11.70 21.17 -8.42
N GLN A 27 -12.89 20.60 -8.51
CA GLN A 27 -13.48 19.80 -7.46
C GLN A 27 -12.52 18.65 -7.19
N ARG A 28 -11.84 18.67 -6.05
CA ARG A 28 -11.23 17.48 -5.51
C ARG A 28 -12.34 16.45 -5.41
N VAL A 29 -12.33 15.48 -6.32
CA VAL A 29 -13.14 14.29 -6.16
C VAL A 29 -12.55 13.61 -4.91
N TYR A 30 -13.11 13.95 -3.75
CA TYR A 30 -12.95 13.13 -2.57
C TYR A 30 -13.65 11.82 -2.93
N SER A 31 -12.87 10.82 -3.27
CA SER A 31 -13.33 9.45 -3.21
C SER A 31 -13.95 9.30 -1.82
N GLN A 32 -15.27 9.14 -1.76
CA GLN A 32 -15.93 8.89 -0.49
C GLN A 32 -15.35 7.58 0.05
N GLU A 33 -14.44 7.67 1.02
CA GLU A 33 -13.92 6.49 1.69
C GLU A 33 -15.11 5.74 2.28
N MET A 34 -15.36 4.55 1.73
CA MET A 34 -16.41 3.68 2.24
C MET A 34 -16.11 3.36 3.69
N LYS A 35 -17.06 3.67 4.56
CA LYS A 35 -16.96 3.40 5.99
C LYS A 35 -17.67 2.10 6.32
N LEU A 36 -16.99 1.27 7.09
CA LEU A 36 -17.43 -0.05 7.46
C LEU A 36 -17.88 -0.06 8.93
N SER A 37 -18.99 -0.76 9.20
CA SER A 37 -19.47 -0.98 10.55
C SER A 37 -19.95 -2.41 10.68
N PHE A 38 -19.31 -3.20 11.54
CA PHE A 38 -19.67 -4.57 11.82
C PHE A 38 -19.14 -5.02 13.19
N ASN A 39 -19.73 -6.09 13.71
CA ASN A 39 -19.35 -6.68 14.98
C ASN A 39 -19.34 -8.20 14.85
N LEU A 40 -18.18 -8.81 15.06
CA LEU A 40 -17.97 -10.25 15.01
C LEU A 40 -17.37 -10.73 16.33
N LYS A 41 -17.91 -11.79 16.90
CA LYS A 41 -17.38 -12.43 18.12
C LYS A 41 -16.54 -13.64 17.74
N ASN A 42 -15.40 -13.79 18.42
CA ASN A 42 -14.47 -14.91 18.24
C ASN A 42 -14.13 -15.16 16.75
N ALA A 43 -13.94 -14.08 16.00
CA ALA A 43 -13.76 -14.13 14.56
C ALA A 43 -12.33 -14.50 14.17
N THR A 44 -12.22 -15.25 13.09
CA THR A 44 -10.96 -15.45 12.35
C THR A 44 -10.76 -14.31 11.36
N LEU A 45 -9.54 -14.16 10.81
CA LEU A 45 -9.29 -13.19 9.74
C LEU A 45 -10.14 -13.48 8.50
N LYS A 46 -10.44 -14.76 8.25
CA LYS A 46 -11.31 -15.17 7.16
C LYS A 46 -12.74 -14.69 7.34
N ASP A 47 -13.25 -14.71 8.57
CA ASP A 47 -14.59 -14.21 8.88
C ASP A 47 -14.67 -12.70 8.67
N VAL A 48 -13.64 -11.97 9.11
CA VAL A 48 -13.53 -10.52 8.87
C VAL A 48 -13.51 -10.21 7.38
N ILE A 49 -12.71 -10.93 6.59
CA ILE A 49 -12.64 -10.78 5.12
C ILE A 49 -14.01 -11.03 4.49
N ASN A 50 -14.68 -12.12 4.87
CA ASN A 50 -15.99 -12.47 4.32
C ASN A 50 -17.03 -11.40 4.65
N GLU A 51 -17.00 -10.85 5.87
CA GLU A 51 -17.92 -9.80 6.26
C GLU A 51 -17.65 -8.50 5.47
N ILE A 52 -16.39 -8.12 5.29
CA ILE A 52 -16.03 -6.95 4.47
C ILE A 52 -16.48 -7.16 3.02
N LYS A 53 -16.27 -8.33 2.42
CA LYS A 53 -16.76 -8.66 1.06
C LYS A 53 -18.28 -8.53 0.96
N ARG A 54 -18.99 -8.92 2.00
CA ARG A 54 -20.46 -8.87 2.04
C ARG A 54 -21.01 -7.45 2.08
N ILE A 55 -20.35 -6.54 2.83
CA ILE A 55 -20.86 -5.19 3.08
C ILE A 55 -20.18 -4.10 2.25
N SER A 56 -19.20 -4.46 1.43
CA SER A 56 -18.42 -3.50 0.67
C SER A 56 -18.14 -3.98 -0.76
N VAL A 57 -17.48 -3.12 -1.54
CA VAL A 57 -17.03 -3.42 -2.91
C VAL A 57 -15.61 -4.00 -2.94
N TYR A 58 -14.98 -4.22 -1.79
CA TYR A 58 -13.62 -4.74 -1.73
C TYR A 58 -13.56 -6.24 -1.99
N ASP A 59 -12.57 -6.65 -2.77
CA ASP A 59 -12.17 -8.04 -2.94
C ASP A 59 -10.78 -8.28 -2.36
N PHE A 60 -10.48 -9.55 -2.06
CA PHE A 60 -9.25 -9.93 -1.36
C PHE A 60 -8.52 -11.03 -2.09
N VAL A 61 -7.21 -10.85 -2.24
CA VAL A 61 -6.29 -11.86 -2.77
C VAL A 61 -5.33 -12.27 -1.65
N TYR A 62 -5.38 -13.54 -1.28
CA TYR A 62 -4.57 -14.14 -0.22
C TYR A 62 -4.35 -15.63 -0.48
N SER A 63 -3.41 -16.23 0.25
CA SER A 63 -3.28 -17.69 0.35
C SER A 63 -3.71 -18.15 1.75
N ASP A 64 -4.37 -19.30 1.83
CA ASP A 64 -4.91 -19.83 3.09
C ASP A 64 -3.87 -19.94 4.22
N PRO A 65 -2.60 -20.35 4.00
CA PRO A 65 -1.60 -20.39 5.06
C PRO A 65 -1.30 -19.03 5.68
N GLN A 66 -1.52 -17.93 4.95
CA GLN A 66 -1.28 -16.58 5.47
C GLN A 66 -2.30 -16.20 6.55
N LEU A 67 -3.54 -16.68 6.46
CA LEU A 67 -4.60 -16.30 7.39
C LEU A 67 -4.48 -16.95 8.77
N THR A 68 -3.70 -18.00 8.92
CA THR A 68 -3.57 -18.76 10.17
C THR A 68 -2.80 -18.00 11.27
N SER A 69 -2.08 -16.95 10.91
CA SER A 69 -1.33 -16.13 11.88
C SER A 69 -2.20 -15.20 12.73
N PHE A 70 -3.45 -15.04 12.36
CA PHE A 70 -4.41 -14.23 13.11
C PHE A 70 -5.04 -15.07 14.24
N LYS A 71 -4.95 -14.57 15.47
CA LYS A 71 -5.62 -15.19 16.61
C LYS A 71 -7.08 -14.79 16.63
N GLN A 72 -7.96 -15.75 16.86
CA GLN A 72 -9.40 -15.50 17.05
C GLN A 72 -9.62 -14.48 18.15
N ARG A 73 -10.41 -13.47 17.87
CA ARG A 73 -10.78 -12.42 18.82
C ARG A 73 -12.11 -11.76 18.44
N ASP A 74 -12.66 -11.03 19.39
CA ASP A 74 -13.80 -10.15 19.10
C ASP A 74 -13.32 -8.94 18.29
N VAL A 75 -14.04 -8.64 17.23
CA VAL A 75 -13.72 -7.56 16.29
C VAL A 75 -14.95 -6.69 16.12
N SER A 76 -14.85 -5.42 16.51
CA SER A 76 -15.94 -4.46 16.42
C SER A 76 -15.46 -3.15 15.81
N PHE A 77 -16.06 -2.76 14.71
CA PHE A 77 -15.76 -1.50 14.04
C PHE A 77 -17.04 -0.70 13.84
N THR A 78 -16.94 0.60 14.07
CA THR A 78 -18.03 1.54 13.84
C THR A 78 -17.49 2.71 13.01
N ASN A 79 -18.02 2.88 11.80
CA ASN A 79 -17.66 3.99 10.93
C ASN A 79 -16.15 4.03 10.58
N ALA A 80 -15.50 2.86 10.51
CA ALA A 80 -14.07 2.71 10.25
C ALA A 80 -13.76 2.65 8.74
N THR A 81 -12.62 3.17 8.34
CA THR A 81 -12.13 3.00 6.97
C THR A 81 -11.53 1.61 6.79
N ILE A 82 -11.41 1.16 5.54
CA ILE A 82 -10.78 -0.13 5.25
C ILE A 82 -9.34 -0.21 5.76
N GLN A 83 -8.59 0.92 5.71
CA GLN A 83 -7.24 1.00 6.24
C GLN A 83 -7.22 0.73 7.75
N GLN A 84 -8.09 1.41 8.51
CA GLN A 84 -8.19 1.23 9.96
C GLN A 84 -8.53 -0.21 10.33
N VAL A 85 -9.47 -0.83 9.61
CA VAL A 85 -9.83 -2.24 9.83
C VAL A 85 -8.63 -3.16 9.53
N MET A 86 -7.93 -2.95 8.42
CA MET A 86 -6.77 -3.77 8.06
C MET A 86 -5.61 -3.59 9.03
N GLU A 87 -5.30 -2.34 9.41
CA GLU A 87 -4.24 -2.05 10.37
C GLU A 87 -4.48 -2.72 11.72
N ASP A 88 -5.68 -2.63 12.24
CA ASP A 88 -6.04 -3.29 13.50
C ASP A 88 -5.97 -4.81 13.38
N CYS A 89 -6.56 -5.37 12.34
CA CYS A 89 -6.56 -6.82 12.13
C CYS A 89 -5.17 -7.40 11.90
N LEU A 90 -4.26 -6.67 11.25
CA LEU A 90 -2.94 -7.17 10.90
C LEU A 90 -1.82 -6.75 11.86
N LYS A 91 -2.13 -5.95 12.87
CA LYS A 91 -1.17 -5.40 13.82
C LYS A 91 -0.28 -6.47 14.44
N ASP A 92 -0.87 -7.57 14.89
CA ASP A 92 -0.18 -8.64 15.62
C ASP A 92 0.15 -9.84 14.71
N THR A 93 0.12 -9.63 13.40
CA THR A 93 0.41 -10.68 12.41
C THR A 93 1.69 -10.37 11.62
N LYS A 94 2.21 -11.39 10.95
CA LYS A 94 3.33 -11.24 10.01
C LYS A 94 2.85 -10.80 8.61
N LEU A 95 1.62 -10.29 8.52
CA LEU A 95 1.02 -9.86 7.26
C LEU A 95 1.06 -8.35 7.12
N THR A 96 1.19 -7.90 5.89
CA THR A 96 0.91 -6.55 5.43
C THR A 96 -0.06 -6.63 4.25
N TYR A 97 -0.56 -5.50 3.81
CA TYR A 97 -1.50 -5.44 2.70
C TYR A 97 -1.13 -4.33 1.71
N ALA A 98 -1.62 -4.45 0.50
CA ALA A 98 -1.60 -3.41 -0.51
C ALA A 98 -3.01 -3.26 -1.09
N ILE A 99 -3.46 -2.03 -1.28
CA ILE A 99 -4.76 -1.71 -1.89
C ILE A 99 -4.52 -1.25 -3.33
N ASN A 100 -5.13 -1.95 -4.29
CA ASN A 100 -5.11 -1.64 -5.70
C ASN A 100 -6.56 -1.45 -6.18
N GLY A 101 -7.04 -0.22 -6.21
CA GLY A 101 -8.47 0.05 -6.47
C GLY A 101 -9.34 -0.59 -5.40
N ASN A 102 -10.17 -1.55 -5.78
CA ASN A 102 -11.05 -2.29 -4.88
C ASN A 102 -10.45 -3.64 -4.42
N THR A 103 -9.23 -3.97 -4.85
CA THR A 103 -8.59 -5.25 -4.52
C THR A 103 -7.55 -5.05 -3.43
N ILE A 104 -7.66 -5.84 -2.37
CA ILE A 104 -6.73 -5.87 -1.25
C ILE A 104 -5.89 -7.15 -1.36
N VAL A 105 -4.59 -6.99 -1.50
CA VAL A 105 -3.64 -8.11 -1.63
C VAL A 105 -2.85 -8.25 -0.34
N PHE A 106 -2.93 -9.40 0.30
CA PHE A 106 -2.09 -9.70 1.46
C PHE A 106 -0.68 -10.14 1.03
N LYS A 107 0.29 -9.65 1.77
CA LYS A 107 1.70 -9.99 1.62
C LYS A 107 2.28 -10.33 2.99
N LEU A 108 3.29 -11.16 3.03
CA LEU A 108 4.10 -11.29 4.25
C LEU A 108 4.85 -9.97 4.47
N LYS A 109 4.83 -9.49 5.70
CA LYS A 109 5.78 -8.44 6.10
C LYS A 109 7.15 -8.98 5.72
N ALA A 110 7.90 -8.26 4.89
CA ALA A 110 9.31 -8.56 4.77
C ALA A 110 9.83 -8.56 6.22
N THR A 111 10.15 -9.75 6.75
CA THR A 111 11.03 -9.81 7.87
C THR A 111 12.20 -8.97 7.40
N GLN A 112 12.53 -7.89 8.13
CA GLN A 112 13.89 -7.40 8.06
C GLN A 112 14.74 -8.58 8.52
N GLU A 113 14.99 -9.55 7.62
CA GLU A 113 16.23 -10.24 7.69
C GLU A 113 17.23 -9.10 7.79
N LYS A 114 17.83 -8.96 8.97
CA LYS A 114 19.06 -8.21 9.12
C LYS A 114 19.81 -8.55 7.86
N GLU A 115 19.94 -7.56 6.99
CA GLU A 115 20.81 -7.65 5.82
C GLU A 115 22.03 -8.37 6.35
N GLN A 116 22.13 -9.66 6.02
CA GLN A 116 23.27 -10.44 6.50
C GLN A 116 24.43 -9.69 5.90
N GLU A 117 25.10 -8.95 6.75
CA GLU A 117 26.31 -8.24 6.39
C GLU A 117 27.15 -9.29 5.67
N LEU A 118 27.18 -9.20 4.35
CA LEU A 118 27.97 -10.12 3.54
C LEU A 118 29.40 -10.00 4.06
N LYS A 119 29.79 -10.92 4.96
CA LYS A 119 31.15 -10.98 5.46
C LYS A 119 32.03 -11.41 4.31
N TYR A 120 32.62 -10.44 3.68
CA TYR A 120 33.65 -10.70 2.67
C TYR A 120 34.91 -11.22 3.39
N ILE A 121 35.22 -12.44 3.12
CA ILE A 121 36.52 -13.02 3.53
C ILE A 121 37.42 -12.86 2.32
N SER A 122 38.45 -12.04 2.43
CA SER A 122 39.50 -11.92 1.42
C SER A 122 40.78 -12.56 1.93
N GLY A 123 41.48 -13.27 1.07
CA GLY A 123 42.72 -13.89 1.37
C GLY A 123 43.41 -14.40 0.10
N VAL A 124 44.69 -14.67 0.17
CA VAL A 124 45.47 -15.26 -0.89
C VAL A 124 45.83 -16.72 -0.49
N VAL A 125 45.50 -17.66 -1.36
CA VAL A 125 45.88 -19.05 -1.19
C VAL A 125 47.28 -19.25 -1.78
N THR A 126 48.24 -19.68 -0.95
CA THR A 126 49.60 -19.90 -1.36
C THR A 126 50.04 -21.36 -1.15
N ASP A 127 51.04 -21.82 -1.87
CA ASP A 127 51.74 -23.09 -1.62
C ASP A 127 52.65 -23.00 -0.38
N GLN A 128 53.31 -24.10 -0.05
CA GLN A 128 54.25 -24.16 1.10
C GLN A 128 55.48 -23.26 0.94
N ALA A 129 55.78 -22.83 -0.29
CA ALA A 129 56.87 -21.90 -0.61
C ALA A 129 56.42 -20.42 -0.64
N GLY A 130 55.10 -20.14 -0.42
CA GLY A 130 54.54 -18.80 -0.39
C GLY A 130 54.10 -18.29 -1.76
N ASN A 131 54.11 -19.08 -2.82
CA ASN A 131 53.65 -18.66 -4.14
C ASN A 131 52.13 -18.74 -4.28
N PRO A 132 51.47 -17.75 -4.91
CA PRO A 132 50.02 -17.81 -5.15
C PRO A 132 49.62 -19.04 -5.98
N LEU A 133 48.59 -19.77 -5.54
CA LEU A 133 48.02 -20.91 -6.28
C LEU A 133 46.82 -20.44 -7.13
N PRO A 134 46.99 -20.23 -8.44
CA PRO A 134 45.90 -19.91 -9.32
C PRO A 134 44.95 -21.10 -9.48
N GLY A 135 43.64 -20.86 -9.37
CA GLY A 135 42.61 -21.88 -9.57
C GLY A 135 42.27 -22.71 -8.31
N ALA A 136 42.74 -22.34 -7.11
CA ALA A 136 42.32 -22.97 -5.87
C ALA A 136 40.84 -22.70 -5.55
N THR A 137 40.09 -23.75 -5.21
CA THR A 137 38.68 -23.65 -4.80
C THR A 137 38.59 -23.74 -3.28
N LEU A 138 37.95 -22.74 -2.65
CA LEU A 138 37.66 -22.70 -1.23
C LEU A 138 36.25 -23.18 -0.95
N LEU A 139 36.07 -24.18 -0.12
CA LEU A 139 34.76 -24.59 0.41
C LEU A 139 34.64 -24.09 1.85
N ILE A 140 33.64 -23.25 2.09
CA ILE A 140 33.28 -22.81 3.44
C ILE A 140 32.22 -23.78 3.97
N LYS A 141 32.50 -24.38 5.12
CA LYS A 141 31.65 -25.37 5.78
C LYS A 141 30.93 -24.76 6.96
#